data_6a0059d4e6332ad9d585736be4f63c46
#
_entry.id   6a0059d4e6332ad9d585736be4f63c46
#
_cell.length_a   1.000
_cell.length_b   1.000
_cell.length_c   1.000
_cell.angle_alpha   90.00
_cell.angle_beta   90.00
_cell.angle_gamma   90.00
#
_symmetry.space_group_name_H-M   'P 1'
#
loop_
_entity.id
_entity.type
_entity.pdbx_description
1 polymer ?
#
loop_
_entity_poly.entity_id
_entity_poly.type
_entity_poly.pdbx_seq_one_letter_code
_entity_poly.pdbx_strand_id
1 'polypeptide(L)'
;MCIRDSRYVEQFCDAGADIVTCHVEADTEENILSALDKIHAKGKKAGVVVKPKTPASAVLPFIDKVELILVMTVEPGFGGQKFMADMMPKVQAIRGYIDAMNPACELEVDGGVDGDTCKLCIASGANVLVAGSAVYKAADIPAKIKELRG
;
A
#
# COMPACT_ATOMS: atom_id res chain seq x y z
N MET A 1 8.05 1.05 -2.86
CA MET A 1 7.94 1.35 -4.31
C MET A 1 6.98 0.37 -4.95
N CYS A 2 6.03 0.88 -5.72
CA CYS A 2 4.96 0.10 -6.35
C CYS A 2 5.28 -0.18 -7.83
N ILE A 3 5.33 -1.44 -8.23
CA ILE A 3 5.75 -1.86 -9.58
C ILE A 3 4.59 -2.48 -10.32
N ARG A 4 4.45 -2.11 -11.60
CA ARG A 4 3.47 -2.70 -12.52
C ARG A 4 4.00 -3.87 -13.35
N ASP A 5 5.28 -4.24 -13.16
CA ASP A 5 5.92 -5.32 -13.90
C ASP A 5 6.86 -6.08 -12.96
N SER A 6 6.50 -7.32 -12.66
CA SER A 6 7.22 -8.21 -11.76
C SER A 6 8.67 -8.51 -12.19
N ARG A 7 9.02 -8.25 -13.48
CA ARG A 7 10.37 -8.50 -14.02
C ARG A 7 11.44 -7.56 -13.47
N TYR A 8 11.07 -6.39 -12.93
CA TYR A 8 12.02 -5.35 -12.48
C TYR A 8 12.28 -5.35 -10.97
N VAL A 9 11.69 -6.26 -10.20
CA VAL A 9 11.79 -6.26 -8.73
C VAL A 9 13.23 -6.28 -8.21
N GLU A 10 14.09 -7.08 -8.83
CA GLU A 10 15.49 -7.20 -8.42
C GLU A 10 16.25 -5.90 -8.65
N GLN A 11 16.01 -5.20 -9.76
CA GLN A 11 16.65 -3.92 -10.07
C GLN A 11 16.28 -2.84 -9.03
N PHE A 12 15.03 -2.83 -8.56
CA PHE A 12 14.60 -1.92 -7.50
C PHE A 12 15.21 -2.25 -6.14
N CYS A 13 15.35 -3.54 -5.82
CA CYS A 13 16.05 -3.98 -4.62
C CYS A 13 17.53 -3.55 -4.66
N ASP A 14 18.20 -3.76 -5.79
CA ASP A 14 19.61 -3.40 -5.98
C ASP A 14 19.83 -1.88 -6.00
N ALA A 15 18.84 -1.10 -6.43
CA ALA A 15 18.84 0.35 -6.36
C ALA A 15 18.62 0.91 -4.93
N GLY A 16 18.40 0.05 -3.93
CA GLY A 16 18.32 0.45 -2.51
C GLY A 16 16.90 0.55 -1.94
N ALA A 17 15.87 0.02 -2.61
CA ALA A 17 14.53 -0.04 -2.02
C ALA A 17 14.53 -0.97 -0.80
N ASP A 18 13.92 -0.53 0.31
CA ASP A 18 13.73 -1.35 1.52
C ASP A 18 12.46 -2.19 1.45
N ILE A 19 11.42 -1.67 0.80
CA ILE A 19 10.16 -2.35 0.55
C ILE A 19 9.83 -2.21 -0.93
N VAL A 20 9.48 -3.32 -1.58
CA VAL A 20 9.04 -3.35 -2.98
C VAL A 20 7.63 -3.95 -3.04
N THR A 21 6.69 -3.24 -3.65
CA THR A 21 5.30 -3.68 -3.78
C THR A 21 4.91 -3.91 -5.23
N CYS A 22 4.17 -4.98 -5.49
CA CYS A 22 3.64 -5.34 -6.81
C CYS A 22 2.13 -5.19 -6.86
N HIS A 23 1.60 -4.59 -7.92
CA HIS A 23 0.16 -4.60 -8.16
C HIS A 23 -0.33 -6.02 -8.46
N VAL A 24 -1.37 -6.47 -7.76
CA VAL A 24 -1.96 -7.80 -8.00
C VAL A 24 -2.55 -7.95 -9.41
N GLU A 25 -2.86 -6.83 -10.06
CA GLU A 25 -3.39 -6.78 -11.42
C GLU A 25 -2.31 -6.70 -12.51
N ALA A 26 -1.04 -6.67 -12.11
CA ALA A 26 0.05 -6.44 -13.08
C ALA A 26 0.49 -7.72 -13.81
N ASP A 27 0.26 -8.88 -13.19
CA ASP A 27 0.73 -10.17 -13.69
C ASP A 27 -0.15 -11.30 -13.15
N THR A 28 0.15 -12.54 -13.52
CA THR A 28 -0.51 -13.72 -12.95
C THR A 28 -0.12 -13.90 -11.48
N GLU A 29 -0.96 -14.57 -10.70
CA GLU A 29 -0.70 -14.90 -9.30
C GLU A 29 0.66 -15.58 -9.12
N GLU A 30 0.99 -16.56 -9.96
CA GLU A 30 2.26 -17.30 -9.93
C GLU A 30 3.47 -16.37 -10.14
N ASN A 31 3.39 -15.45 -11.11
CA ASN A 31 4.47 -14.50 -11.37
C ASN A 31 4.66 -13.50 -10.24
N ILE A 32 3.55 -13.04 -9.61
CA ILE A 32 3.62 -12.17 -8.44
C ILE A 32 4.25 -12.92 -7.26
N LEU A 33 3.84 -14.14 -6.96
CA LEU A 33 4.45 -14.97 -5.92
C LEU A 33 5.95 -15.14 -6.14
N SER A 34 6.36 -15.44 -7.38
CA SER A 34 7.77 -15.52 -7.77
C SER A 34 8.51 -14.18 -7.56
N ALA A 35 7.86 -13.05 -7.84
CA ALA A 35 8.44 -11.74 -7.62
C ALA A 35 8.64 -11.44 -6.10
N LEU A 36 7.68 -11.80 -5.26
CA LEU A 36 7.80 -11.67 -3.80
C LEU A 36 8.97 -12.50 -3.26
N ASP A 37 9.12 -13.75 -3.72
CA ASP A 37 10.24 -14.62 -3.34
C ASP A 37 11.60 -14.00 -3.75
N LYS A 38 11.70 -13.37 -4.93
CA LYS A 38 12.91 -12.67 -5.37
C LYS A 38 13.23 -11.45 -4.51
N ILE A 39 12.22 -10.68 -4.09
CA ILE A 39 12.40 -9.54 -3.18
C ILE A 39 12.97 -10.02 -1.84
N HIS A 40 12.40 -11.09 -1.28
CA HIS A 40 12.89 -11.70 -0.04
C HIS A 40 14.30 -12.26 -0.18
N ALA A 41 14.64 -12.87 -1.31
CA ALA A 41 16.00 -13.38 -1.60
C ALA A 41 17.05 -12.24 -1.61
N LYS A 42 16.66 -11.01 -1.89
CA LYS A 42 17.48 -9.79 -1.78
C LYS A 42 17.50 -9.20 -0.35
N GLY A 43 16.87 -9.87 0.64
CA GLY A 43 16.79 -9.39 2.02
C GLY A 43 15.89 -8.16 2.19
N LYS A 44 14.94 -7.94 1.28
CA LYS A 44 14.03 -6.80 1.29
C LYS A 44 12.61 -7.23 1.66
N LYS A 45 11.80 -6.28 2.14
CA LYS A 45 10.38 -6.50 2.42
C LYS A 45 9.57 -6.48 1.13
N ALA A 46 8.60 -7.38 1.06
CA ALA A 46 7.70 -7.49 -0.10
C ALA A 46 6.28 -7.03 0.26
N GLY A 47 5.55 -6.52 -0.73
CA GLY A 47 4.16 -6.16 -0.55
C GLY A 47 3.35 -6.28 -1.84
N VAL A 48 2.02 -6.23 -1.67
CA VAL A 48 1.08 -6.19 -2.80
C VAL A 48 0.20 -4.96 -2.74
N VAL A 49 -0.28 -4.55 -3.91
CA VAL A 49 -1.10 -3.35 -4.10
C VAL A 49 -2.39 -3.73 -4.79
N VAL A 50 -3.51 -3.19 -4.32
CA VAL A 50 -4.83 -3.34 -4.95
C VAL A 50 -5.38 -1.99 -5.42
N LYS A 51 -5.88 -1.97 -6.66
CA LYS A 51 -6.57 -0.81 -7.25
C LYS A 51 -7.98 -0.64 -6.71
N PRO A 52 -8.61 0.55 -6.93
CA PRO A 52 -9.97 0.80 -6.47
C PRO A 52 -11.00 -0.25 -6.94
N LYS A 53 -10.88 -0.73 -8.18
CA LYS A 53 -11.82 -1.71 -8.75
C LYS A 53 -11.54 -3.16 -8.36
N THR A 54 -10.39 -3.45 -7.77
CA THR A 54 -9.99 -4.80 -7.36
C THR A 54 -10.60 -5.14 -6.01
N PRO A 55 -11.24 -6.30 -5.83
CA PRO A 55 -11.85 -6.67 -4.56
C PRO A 55 -10.81 -6.94 -3.47
N ALA A 56 -11.22 -6.78 -2.20
CA ALA A 56 -10.34 -7.05 -1.04
C ALA A 56 -9.78 -8.48 -1.04
N SER A 57 -10.57 -9.46 -1.47
CA SER A 57 -10.16 -10.87 -1.53
C SER A 57 -8.97 -11.16 -2.45
N ALA A 58 -8.64 -10.25 -3.36
CA ALA A 58 -7.51 -10.41 -4.27
C ALA A 58 -6.14 -10.44 -3.55
N VAL A 59 -6.06 -10.02 -2.28
CA VAL A 59 -4.82 -10.10 -1.49
C VAL A 59 -4.60 -11.46 -0.83
N LEU A 60 -5.66 -12.28 -0.70
CA LEU A 60 -5.62 -13.52 0.06
C LEU A 60 -4.53 -14.51 -0.37
N PRO A 61 -4.25 -14.71 -1.69
CA PRO A 61 -3.18 -15.61 -2.12
C PRO A 61 -1.78 -15.18 -1.68
N PHE A 62 -1.61 -13.91 -1.30
CA PHE A 62 -0.31 -13.31 -1.01
C PHE A 62 -0.09 -12.99 0.47
N ILE A 63 -1.16 -13.00 1.28
CA ILE A 63 -1.16 -12.42 2.63
C ILE A 63 -0.09 -13.01 3.55
N ASP A 64 0.20 -14.30 3.44
CA ASP A 64 1.21 -15.00 4.26
C ASP A 64 2.66 -14.70 3.82
N LYS A 65 2.82 -14.01 2.69
CA LYS A 65 4.13 -13.77 2.04
C LYS A 65 4.48 -12.29 1.92
N VAL A 66 3.73 -11.40 2.56
CA VAL A 66 3.96 -9.97 2.45
C VAL A 66 4.06 -9.30 3.81
N GLU A 67 4.89 -8.29 3.89
CA GLU A 67 5.03 -7.40 5.04
C GLU A 67 4.18 -6.14 4.92
N LEU A 68 3.59 -5.88 3.73
CA LEU A 68 2.78 -4.70 3.50
C LEU A 68 1.72 -4.95 2.43
N ILE A 69 0.49 -4.49 2.69
CA ILE A 69 -0.60 -4.43 1.71
C ILE A 69 -0.99 -2.97 1.51
N LEU A 70 -0.94 -2.50 0.27
CA LEU A 70 -1.31 -1.13 -0.11
C LEU A 70 -2.69 -1.12 -0.78
N VAL A 71 -3.60 -0.31 -0.25
CA VAL A 71 -4.89 0.00 -0.88
C VAL A 71 -4.82 1.37 -1.55
N MET A 72 -5.04 1.41 -2.86
CA MET A 72 -5.16 2.66 -3.59
C MET A 72 -6.51 3.31 -3.32
N THR A 73 -6.50 4.56 -2.88
CA THR A 73 -7.69 5.40 -2.66
C THR A 73 -7.87 6.49 -3.73
N VAL A 74 -7.16 6.31 -4.84
CA VAL A 74 -7.29 7.01 -6.12
C VAL A 74 -6.98 6.02 -7.25
N GLU A 75 -7.37 6.35 -8.49
CA GLU A 75 -6.89 5.56 -9.64
C GLU A 75 -5.39 5.81 -9.84
N PRO A 76 -4.55 4.73 -9.91
CA PRO A 76 -3.10 4.90 -10.07
C PRO A 76 -2.75 5.55 -11.42
N GLY A 77 -1.89 6.58 -11.39
CA GLY A 77 -1.40 7.19 -12.62
C GLY A 77 -0.88 8.61 -12.47
N PHE A 78 -1.54 9.46 -11.70
CA PHE A 78 -1.12 10.85 -11.47
C PHE A 78 -1.50 11.33 -10.07
N GLY A 79 -0.77 12.30 -9.56
CA GLY A 79 -1.01 12.86 -8.22
C GLY A 79 -2.14 13.89 -8.19
N GLY A 80 -2.56 14.28 -6.98
CA GLY A 80 -3.53 15.35 -6.76
C GLY A 80 -4.99 14.96 -7.02
N GLN A 81 -5.30 13.67 -7.14
CA GLN A 81 -6.66 13.18 -7.28
C GLN A 81 -7.43 13.26 -5.96
N LYS A 82 -8.76 13.33 -6.06
CA LYS A 82 -9.65 13.33 -4.91
C LYS A 82 -9.68 11.96 -4.24
N PHE A 83 -9.60 11.95 -2.91
CA PHE A 83 -9.72 10.75 -2.09
C PHE A 83 -11.05 10.00 -2.34
N MET A 84 -10.98 8.70 -2.46
CA MET A 84 -12.12 7.80 -2.66
C MET A 84 -12.52 7.17 -1.33
N ALA A 85 -13.44 7.83 -0.60
CA ALA A 85 -13.91 7.36 0.71
C ALA A 85 -14.66 6.02 0.67
N ASP A 86 -15.19 5.65 -0.48
CA ASP A 86 -15.82 4.35 -0.76
C ASP A 86 -14.85 3.16 -0.75
N MET A 87 -13.54 3.43 -0.64
CA MET A 87 -12.52 2.40 -0.40
C MET A 87 -12.39 1.99 1.06
N MET A 88 -12.95 2.73 2.01
CA MET A 88 -12.81 2.42 3.45
C MET A 88 -13.36 1.04 3.84
N PRO A 89 -14.50 0.56 3.32
CA PRO A 89 -14.93 -0.83 3.56
C PRO A 89 -13.93 -1.89 3.08
N LYS A 90 -13.20 -1.62 1.99
CA LYS A 90 -12.11 -2.49 1.51
C LYS A 90 -10.93 -2.49 2.49
N VAL A 91 -10.52 -1.33 2.98
CA VAL A 91 -9.47 -1.20 4.01
C VAL A 91 -9.83 -2.00 5.25
N GLN A 92 -11.08 -1.89 5.76
CA GLN A 92 -11.57 -2.66 6.89
C GLN A 92 -11.56 -4.18 6.64
N ALA A 93 -12.00 -4.62 5.46
CA ALA A 93 -11.99 -6.03 5.09
C ALA A 93 -10.55 -6.60 5.06
N ILE A 94 -9.60 -5.87 4.47
CA ILE A 94 -8.19 -6.28 4.41
C ILE A 94 -7.57 -6.27 5.81
N ARG A 95 -7.88 -5.30 6.67
CA ARG A 95 -7.45 -5.31 8.08
C ARG A 95 -7.93 -6.58 8.77
N GLY A 96 -9.18 -6.99 8.57
CA GLY A 96 -9.71 -8.24 9.13
C GLY A 96 -8.96 -9.48 8.63
N TYR A 97 -8.56 -9.51 7.36
CA TYR A 97 -7.73 -10.61 6.84
C TYR A 97 -6.32 -10.61 7.45
N ILE A 98 -5.69 -9.44 7.57
CA ILE A 98 -4.36 -9.29 8.19
C ILE A 98 -4.40 -9.76 9.64
N ASP A 99 -5.37 -9.30 10.42
CA ASP A 99 -5.49 -9.66 11.85
C ASP A 99 -5.68 -11.17 12.06
N ALA A 100 -6.36 -11.84 11.10
CA ALA A 100 -6.62 -13.27 11.17
C ALA A 100 -5.45 -14.14 10.66
N MET A 101 -4.69 -13.68 9.67
CA MET A 101 -3.75 -14.52 8.92
C MET A 101 -2.29 -14.09 9.07
N ASN A 102 -2.01 -12.78 9.12
CA ASN A 102 -0.65 -12.24 9.21
C ASN A 102 -0.63 -10.92 10.01
N PRO A 103 -0.79 -10.97 11.36
CA PRO A 103 -0.91 -9.75 12.19
C PRO A 103 0.29 -8.81 12.14
N ALA A 104 1.44 -9.26 11.63
CA ALA A 104 2.64 -8.44 11.46
C ALA A 104 2.63 -7.61 10.17
N CYS A 105 1.71 -7.89 9.24
CA CYS A 105 1.61 -7.18 7.97
C CYS A 105 1.04 -5.78 8.17
N GLU A 106 1.68 -4.78 7.58
CA GLU A 106 1.24 -3.40 7.59
C GLU A 106 0.16 -3.16 6.52
N LEU A 107 -0.77 -2.26 6.81
CA LEU A 107 -1.82 -1.84 5.89
C LEU A 107 -1.64 -0.38 5.52
N GLU A 108 -1.24 -0.15 4.27
CA GLU A 108 -0.95 1.16 3.71
C GLU A 108 -2.10 1.67 2.86
N VAL A 109 -2.31 3.00 2.88
CA VAL A 109 -3.24 3.71 2.02
C VAL A 109 -2.51 4.80 1.26
N ASP A 110 -2.67 4.85 -0.07
CA ASP A 110 -2.13 5.90 -0.93
C ASP A 110 -3.21 6.49 -1.85
N GLY A 111 -3.34 7.81 -1.76
CA GLY A 111 -4.20 8.61 -2.62
C GLY A 111 -5.11 9.58 -1.88
N GLY A 112 -4.84 10.89 -2.01
CA GLY A 112 -5.66 11.97 -1.45
C GLY A 112 -5.70 12.04 0.08
N VAL A 113 -4.68 11.51 0.75
CA VAL A 113 -4.56 11.55 2.21
C VAL A 113 -4.19 12.96 2.66
N ASP A 114 -4.99 13.53 3.55
CA ASP A 114 -4.84 14.84 4.19
C ASP A 114 -5.26 14.79 5.68
N GLY A 115 -5.36 15.93 6.36
CA GLY A 115 -5.68 16.01 7.80
C GLY A 115 -7.08 15.50 8.17
N ASP A 116 -8.02 15.44 7.24
CA ASP A 116 -9.37 14.93 7.46
C ASP A 116 -9.49 13.47 7.05
N THR A 117 -8.98 13.12 5.85
CA THR A 117 -9.08 11.77 5.30
C THR A 117 -8.17 10.77 6.02
N CYS A 118 -7.05 11.21 6.64
CA CYS A 118 -6.19 10.34 7.45
C CYS A 118 -6.95 9.69 8.61
N LYS A 119 -7.89 10.42 9.24
CA LYS A 119 -8.70 9.90 10.33
C LYS A 119 -9.61 8.76 9.89
N LEU A 120 -10.16 8.87 8.68
CA LEU A 120 -10.98 7.81 8.07
C LEU A 120 -10.14 6.56 7.77
N CYS A 121 -8.92 6.75 7.25
CA CYS A 121 -8.00 5.66 6.96
C CYS A 121 -7.60 4.91 8.24
N ILE A 122 -7.20 5.65 9.29
CA ILE A 122 -6.80 5.06 10.59
C ILE A 122 -7.99 4.34 11.24
N ALA A 123 -9.17 4.97 11.27
CA ALA A 123 -10.39 4.34 11.81
C ALA A 123 -10.79 3.07 11.05
N SER A 124 -10.41 2.96 9.78
CA SER A 124 -10.65 1.77 8.95
C SER A 124 -9.55 0.70 9.09
N GLY A 125 -8.52 0.96 9.90
CA GLY A 125 -7.47 -0.01 10.22
C GLY A 125 -6.14 0.18 9.46
N ALA A 126 -5.98 1.24 8.67
CA ALA A 126 -4.67 1.55 8.08
C ALA A 126 -3.69 2.02 9.16
N ASN A 127 -2.45 1.57 9.09
CA ASN A 127 -1.36 1.97 9.98
C ASN A 127 -0.18 2.62 9.25
N VAL A 128 -0.21 2.65 7.91
CA VAL A 128 0.74 3.37 7.06
C VAL A 128 -0.03 4.31 6.13
N LEU A 129 0.36 5.58 6.08
CA LEU A 129 -0.30 6.61 5.27
C LEU A 129 0.69 7.26 4.32
N VAL A 130 0.36 7.29 3.02
CA VAL A 130 1.13 8.03 2.02
C VAL A 130 0.44 9.36 1.75
N ALA A 131 1.11 10.45 2.12
CA ALA A 131 0.63 11.81 1.94
C ALA A 131 1.68 12.66 1.20
N GLY A 132 1.40 13.05 -0.03
CA GLY A 132 2.28 13.89 -0.84
C GLY A 132 1.93 15.36 -0.72
N SER A 133 0.97 15.82 -1.51
CA SER A 133 0.60 17.24 -1.62
C SER A 133 0.18 17.88 -0.31
N ALA A 134 -0.49 17.15 0.57
CA ALA A 134 -0.91 17.64 1.88
C ALA A 134 0.28 18.01 2.78
N VAL A 135 1.40 17.27 2.66
CA VAL A 135 2.63 17.53 3.41
C VAL A 135 3.48 18.61 2.72
N TYR A 136 3.78 18.44 1.43
CA TYR A 136 4.72 19.33 0.73
C TYR A 136 4.17 20.75 0.48
N LYS A 137 2.85 20.95 0.51
CA LYS A 137 2.21 22.28 0.40
C LYS A 137 1.92 22.92 1.76
N ALA A 138 2.19 22.24 2.86
CA ALA A 138 1.97 22.78 4.20
C ALA A 138 2.99 23.89 4.53
N ALA A 139 2.54 24.93 5.22
CA ALA A 139 3.41 26.00 5.71
C ALA A 139 4.39 25.49 6.79
N ASP A 140 3.98 24.50 7.58
CA ASP A 140 4.78 23.81 8.59
C ASP A 140 4.67 22.30 8.37
N ILE A 141 5.69 21.74 7.71
CA ILE A 141 5.77 20.30 7.37
C ILE A 141 5.82 19.42 8.63
N PRO A 142 6.67 19.68 9.64
CA PRO A 142 6.68 18.91 10.88
C PRO A 142 5.32 18.86 11.59
N ALA A 143 4.64 20.01 11.70
CA ALA A 143 3.30 20.07 12.29
C ALA A 143 2.27 19.26 11.49
N LYS A 144 2.32 19.32 10.15
CA LYS A 144 1.44 18.53 9.29
C LYS A 144 1.68 17.04 9.43
N ILE A 145 2.93 16.59 9.50
CA ILE A 145 3.26 15.17 9.73
C ILE A 145 2.72 14.71 11.09
N LYS A 146 2.84 15.54 12.14
CA LYS A 146 2.30 15.23 13.45
C LYS A 146 0.77 15.11 13.43
N GLU A 147 0.09 16.04 12.74
CA GLU A 147 -1.36 15.99 12.54
C GLU A 147 -1.82 14.69 11.85
N LEU A 148 -1.11 14.26 10.80
CA LEU A 148 -1.44 13.04 10.06
C LEU A 148 -1.23 11.75 10.85
N ARG A 149 -0.36 11.77 11.86
CA ARG A 149 -0.10 10.61 12.74
C ARG A 149 -1.15 10.41 13.84
N GLY A 150 -1.92 11.43 14.15
CA GLY A 150 -2.93 11.44 15.21
C GLY A 150 -2.35 11.88 16.55
#